data_a68cef58321caab4a4a07b0b722276d3
#
_entry.id   a68cef58321caab4a4a07b0b722276d3
#
_cell.length_a   1.000
_cell.length_b   1.000
_cell.length_c   1.000
_cell.angle_alpha   90.00
_cell.angle_beta   90.00
_cell.angle_gamma   90.00
#
_symmetry.space_group_name_H-M   'P 1'
#
loop_
_entity.id
_entity.type
_entity.pdbx_description
1 polymer ?
#
loop_
_entity_poly.entity_id
_entity_poly.type
_entity_poly.pdbx_seq_one_letter_code
_entity_poly.pdbx_strand_id
1 'polypeptide(L)'
;MSAIPLMDSVSLVWFIGVWAGYTWYADRAARRPHSLRAIMHGHRYAWMRRMLQRDNRVMDVNILRNLLQGVSFFASTTLLILVGLVTVLGSTDKAISLVHALPFAAKATLVQWELKLLVLVVIFVHAFFKFTWALRQFNYCSVLIGAAPMQAD
;
A
#
# COMPACT_ATOMS: atom_id res chain seq x y z
N MET A 1 31.09 -3.44 19.66
CA MET A 1 30.43 -3.02 18.43
C MET A 1 29.92 -4.28 17.76
N SER A 2 28.69 -4.68 18.05
CA SER A 2 28.09 -5.88 17.48
C SER A 2 27.68 -5.56 16.05
N ALA A 3 28.48 -6.06 15.10
CA ALA A 3 28.12 -6.03 13.70
C ALA A 3 26.72 -6.66 13.53
N ILE A 4 25.86 -6.00 12.74
CA ILE A 4 24.59 -6.59 12.31
C ILE A 4 24.94 -7.97 11.76
N PRO A 5 24.29 -9.06 12.21
CA PRO A 5 24.65 -10.40 11.74
C PRO A 5 24.54 -10.42 10.22
N LEU A 6 25.52 -11.04 9.59
CA LEU A 6 25.64 -11.11 8.13
C LEU A 6 24.34 -11.61 7.50
N MET A 7 23.65 -12.53 8.16
CA MET A 7 22.34 -13.04 7.75
C MET A 7 21.24 -11.97 7.70
N ASP A 8 21.19 -11.05 8.66
CA ASP A 8 20.18 -9.97 8.68
C ASP A 8 20.45 -8.93 7.59
N SER A 9 21.74 -8.63 7.33
CA SER A 9 22.14 -7.76 6.22
C SER A 9 21.80 -8.37 4.87
N VAL A 10 22.07 -9.65 4.68
CA VAL A 10 21.74 -10.39 3.45
C VAL A 10 20.22 -10.41 3.23
N SER A 11 19.45 -10.67 4.28
CA SER A 11 17.99 -10.68 4.22
C SER A 11 17.40 -9.31 3.83
N LEU A 12 17.96 -8.23 4.37
CA LEU A 12 17.53 -6.86 4.04
C LEU A 12 17.87 -6.51 2.58
N VAL A 13 19.08 -6.80 2.13
CA VAL A 13 19.50 -6.59 0.74
C VAL A 13 18.65 -7.41 -0.21
N TRP A 14 18.39 -8.67 0.12
CA TRP A 14 17.48 -9.53 -0.64
C TRP A 14 16.07 -8.96 -0.73
N PHE A 15 15.50 -8.53 0.39
CA PHE A 15 14.17 -7.91 0.42
C PHE A 15 14.10 -6.67 -0.47
N ILE A 16 15.06 -5.75 -0.35
CA ILE A 16 15.12 -4.54 -1.17
C ILE A 16 15.30 -4.89 -2.65
N GLY A 17 16.16 -5.86 -2.95
CA GLY A 17 16.41 -6.32 -4.31
C GLY A 17 15.18 -6.93 -4.97
N VAL A 18 14.47 -7.80 -4.26
CA VAL A 18 13.21 -8.40 -4.73
C VAL A 18 12.13 -7.33 -4.91
N TRP A 19 11.98 -6.41 -3.95
CA TRP A 19 11.00 -5.34 -4.03
C TRP A 19 11.26 -4.39 -5.20
N ALA A 20 12.49 -3.93 -5.37
CA ALA A 20 12.88 -3.07 -6.48
C ALA A 20 12.75 -3.81 -7.83
N GLY A 21 13.21 -5.06 -7.89
CA GLY A 21 13.09 -5.90 -9.09
C GLY A 21 11.65 -6.17 -9.49
N TYR A 22 10.79 -6.48 -8.52
CA TYR A 22 9.36 -6.65 -8.77
C TYR A 22 8.70 -5.36 -9.25
N THR A 23 8.99 -4.23 -8.63
CA THR A 23 8.45 -2.92 -9.02
C THR A 23 8.86 -2.58 -10.45
N TRP A 24 10.14 -2.75 -10.79
CA TRP A 24 10.64 -2.53 -12.13
C TRP A 24 10.00 -3.48 -13.17
N TYR A 25 9.89 -4.77 -12.83
CA TYR A 25 9.24 -5.77 -13.69
C TYR A 25 7.76 -5.44 -13.90
N ALA A 26 7.03 -5.10 -12.84
CA ALA A 26 5.61 -4.75 -12.90
C ALA A 26 5.37 -3.51 -13.76
N ASP A 27 6.20 -2.47 -13.63
CA ASP A 27 6.11 -1.27 -14.45
C ASP A 27 6.42 -1.55 -15.93
N ARG A 28 7.40 -2.42 -16.20
CA ARG A 28 7.73 -2.81 -17.56
C ARG A 28 6.64 -3.68 -18.18
N ALA A 29 6.10 -4.63 -17.43
CA ALA A 29 4.99 -5.48 -17.86
C ALA A 29 3.71 -4.67 -18.12
N ALA A 30 3.45 -3.65 -17.30
CA ALA A 30 2.30 -2.75 -17.45
C ALA A 30 2.33 -1.92 -18.75
N ARG A 31 3.51 -1.69 -19.33
CA ARG A 31 3.68 -0.95 -20.60
C ARG A 31 3.44 -1.80 -21.84
N ARG A 32 3.24 -3.12 -21.70
CA ARG A 32 2.96 -3.99 -22.85
C ARG A 32 1.55 -3.71 -23.40
N PRO A 33 1.36 -3.70 -24.75
CA PRO A 33 0.07 -3.33 -25.35
C PRO A 33 -1.09 -4.27 -24.99
N HIS A 34 -0.81 -5.53 -24.64
CA HIS A 34 -1.80 -6.51 -24.21
C HIS A 34 -1.82 -6.71 -22.68
N SER A 35 -1.25 -5.77 -21.90
CA SER A 35 -1.31 -5.83 -20.44
C SER A 35 -2.72 -5.53 -19.96
N LEU A 36 -3.09 -6.12 -18.80
CA LEU A 36 -4.35 -5.80 -18.13
C LEU A 36 -4.52 -4.29 -17.93
N ARG A 37 -3.43 -3.57 -17.64
CA ARG A 37 -3.44 -2.11 -17.48
C ARG A 37 -3.83 -1.40 -18.78
N ALA A 38 -3.32 -1.84 -19.93
CA ALA A 38 -3.65 -1.24 -21.24
C ALA A 38 -5.12 -1.49 -21.60
N ILE A 39 -5.61 -2.72 -21.39
CA ILE A 39 -7.01 -3.08 -21.62
C ILE A 39 -7.94 -2.26 -20.70
N MET A 40 -7.62 -2.20 -19.41
CA MET A 40 -8.39 -1.41 -18.45
C MET A 40 -8.36 0.10 -18.75
N HIS A 41 -7.27 0.61 -19.31
CA HIS A 41 -7.22 2.00 -19.74
C HIS A 41 -8.23 2.27 -20.87
N GLY A 42 -8.35 1.37 -21.84
CA GLY A 42 -9.36 1.48 -22.89
C GLY A 42 -10.79 1.45 -22.33
N HIS A 43 -11.07 0.54 -21.39
CA HIS A 43 -12.39 0.46 -20.74
C HIS A 43 -12.70 1.70 -19.89
N ARG A 44 -11.70 2.27 -19.18
CA ARG A 44 -11.88 3.54 -18.44
C ARG A 44 -12.23 4.70 -19.35
N TYR A 45 -11.55 4.79 -20.49
CA TYR A 45 -11.86 5.82 -21.49
C TYR A 45 -13.28 5.67 -22.04
N ALA A 46 -13.68 4.46 -22.43
CA ALA A 46 -15.02 4.17 -22.88
C ALA A 46 -16.09 4.44 -21.82
N TRP A 47 -15.78 4.11 -20.55
CA TRP A 47 -16.65 4.41 -19.41
C TRP A 47 -16.84 5.91 -19.21
N MET A 48 -15.77 6.70 -19.20
CA MET A 48 -15.86 8.16 -19.07
C MET A 48 -16.68 8.79 -20.19
N ARG A 49 -16.48 8.34 -21.42
CA ARG A 49 -17.26 8.82 -22.59
C ARG A 49 -18.76 8.51 -22.44
N ARG A 50 -19.11 7.30 -21.98
CA ARG A 50 -20.50 6.91 -21.75
C ARG A 50 -21.11 7.63 -20.56
N MET A 51 -20.31 7.93 -19.53
CA MET A 51 -20.76 8.71 -18.37
C MET A 51 -21.21 10.11 -18.76
N LEU A 52 -20.51 10.76 -19.69
CA LEU A 52 -20.89 12.09 -20.20
C LEU A 52 -22.26 12.11 -20.92
N GLN A 53 -22.67 10.95 -21.46
CA GLN A 53 -23.94 10.78 -22.19
C GLN A 53 -25.11 10.38 -21.28
N ARG A 54 -24.90 10.23 -19.96
CA ARG A 54 -25.93 9.81 -19.03
C ARG A 54 -26.42 10.97 -18.18
N ASP A 55 -27.72 11.08 -18.05
CA ASP A 55 -28.36 12.05 -17.14
C ASP A 55 -28.18 11.65 -15.67
N ASN A 56 -28.16 10.33 -15.41
CA ASN A 56 -28.02 9.79 -14.05
C ASN A 56 -26.64 9.14 -13.84
N ARG A 57 -25.82 9.75 -12.98
CA ARG A 57 -24.44 9.33 -12.64
C ARG A 57 -24.35 8.60 -11.31
N VAL A 58 -25.45 8.19 -10.71
CA VAL A 58 -25.45 7.51 -9.40
C VAL A 58 -24.62 6.23 -9.43
N MET A 59 -24.69 5.48 -10.52
CA MET A 59 -23.90 4.26 -10.68
C MET A 59 -22.40 4.55 -10.73
N ASP A 60 -22.01 5.60 -11.43
CA ASP A 60 -20.61 6.00 -11.60
C ASP A 60 -20.02 6.45 -10.24
N VAL A 61 -20.79 7.21 -9.46
CA VAL A 61 -20.43 7.62 -8.09
C VAL A 61 -20.34 6.42 -7.15
N ASN A 62 -21.22 5.44 -7.26
CA ASN A 62 -21.17 4.23 -6.44
C ASN A 62 -19.95 3.37 -6.71
N ILE A 63 -19.55 3.23 -7.97
CA ILE A 63 -18.31 2.52 -8.33
C ILE A 63 -17.10 3.20 -7.66
N LEU A 64 -17.04 4.53 -7.74
CA LEU A 64 -15.96 5.29 -7.12
C LEU A 64 -15.97 5.19 -5.60
N ARG A 65 -17.17 5.22 -4.98
CA ARG A 65 -17.34 5.02 -3.53
C ARG A 65 -16.80 3.66 -3.07
N ASN A 66 -17.09 2.59 -3.80
CA ASN A 66 -16.57 1.25 -3.48
C ASN A 66 -15.05 1.20 -3.54
N LEU A 67 -14.42 1.84 -4.52
CA LEU A 67 -12.98 1.96 -4.62
C LEU A 67 -12.38 2.76 -3.46
N LEU A 68 -12.99 3.91 -3.13
CA LEU A 68 -12.59 4.74 -1.98
C LEU A 68 -12.67 3.95 -0.67
N GLN A 69 -13.76 3.21 -0.45
CA GLN A 69 -13.96 2.42 0.75
C GLN A 69 -12.88 1.34 0.92
N GLY A 70 -12.55 0.62 -0.15
CA GLY A 70 -11.48 -0.37 -0.13
C GLY A 70 -10.12 0.23 0.24
N VAL A 71 -9.75 1.34 -0.39
CA VAL A 71 -8.47 2.01 -0.10
C VAL A 71 -8.45 2.62 1.30
N SER A 72 -9.57 3.19 1.78
CA SER A 72 -9.70 3.72 3.14
C SER A 72 -9.53 2.63 4.19
N PHE A 73 -10.09 1.45 3.95
CA PHE A 73 -9.90 0.30 4.83
C PHE A 73 -8.41 -0.06 4.98
N PHE A 74 -7.67 -0.16 3.88
CA PHE A 74 -6.24 -0.44 3.93
C PHE A 74 -5.43 0.69 4.58
N ALA A 75 -5.78 1.96 4.34
CA ALA A 75 -5.14 3.09 5.00
C ALA A 75 -5.33 3.04 6.53
N SER A 76 -6.56 2.77 7.00
CA SER A 76 -6.86 2.64 8.43
C SER A 76 -6.16 1.43 9.05
N THR A 77 -6.12 0.30 8.34
CA THR A 77 -5.43 -0.90 8.80
C THR A 77 -3.93 -0.68 8.93
N THR A 78 -3.30 0.02 7.98
CA THR A 78 -1.87 0.35 8.08
C THR A 78 -1.57 1.25 9.26
N LEU A 79 -2.44 2.21 9.58
CA LEU A 79 -2.31 3.07 10.76
C LEU A 79 -2.42 2.25 12.06
N LEU A 80 -3.37 1.32 12.12
CA LEU A 80 -3.55 0.45 13.29
C LEU A 80 -2.32 -0.44 13.52
N ILE A 81 -1.75 -0.99 12.45
CA ILE A 81 -0.51 -1.77 12.53
C ILE A 81 0.65 -0.90 13.00
N LEU A 82 0.77 0.34 12.52
CA LEU A 82 1.80 1.27 12.98
C LEU A 82 1.69 1.55 14.47
N VAL A 83 0.49 1.78 15.00
CA VAL A 83 0.27 1.94 16.45
C VAL A 83 0.73 0.70 17.21
N GLY A 84 0.38 -0.49 16.73
CA GLY A 84 0.84 -1.75 17.32
C GLY A 84 2.36 -1.90 17.31
N LEU A 85 3.02 -1.59 16.19
CA LEU A 85 4.48 -1.65 16.08
C LEU A 85 5.18 -0.67 17.03
N VAL A 86 4.67 0.56 17.15
CA VAL A 86 5.22 1.57 18.07
C VAL A 86 5.03 1.13 19.52
N THR A 87 3.88 0.52 19.85
CA THR A 87 3.62 -0.03 21.18
C THR A 87 4.60 -1.16 21.53
N VAL A 88 4.86 -2.07 20.59
CA VAL A 88 5.85 -3.15 20.77
C VAL A 88 7.25 -2.57 20.92
N LEU A 89 7.60 -1.53 20.17
CA LEU A 89 8.88 -0.84 20.26
C LEU A 89 9.07 -0.22 21.67
N GLY A 90 8.01 0.35 22.25
CA GLY A 90 8.01 0.92 23.60
C GLY A 90 8.06 -0.11 24.73
N SER A 91 7.84 -1.41 24.44
CA SER A 91 7.84 -2.52 25.39
C SER A 91 8.70 -3.70 24.94
N THR A 92 9.83 -3.41 24.34
CA THR A 92 10.72 -4.38 23.66
C THR A 92 11.16 -5.51 24.60
N ASP A 93 11.47 -5.22 25.87
CA ASP A 93 11.91 -6.24 26.84
C ASP A 93 10.85 -7.33 27.07
N LYS A 94 9.57 -6.94 27.18
CA LYS A 94 8.45 -7.87 27.34
C LYS A 94 8.22 -8.68 26.04
N ALA A 95 8.33 -8.03 24.89
CA ALA A 95 8.17 -8.69 23.60
C ALA A 95 9.26 -9.73 23.37
N ILE A 96 10.52 -9.42 23.66
CA ILE A 96 11.65 -10.35 23.51
C ILE A 96 11.50 -11.54 24.47
N SER A 97 11.09 -11.34 25.72
CA SER A 97 10.88 -12.44 26.66
C SER A 97 9.81 -13.42 26.20
N LEU A 98 8.73 -12.93 25.60
CA LEU A 98 7.68 -13.76 25.01
C LEU A 98 8.19 -14.55 23.78
N VAL A 99 8.98 -13.91 22.91
CA VAL A 99 9.54 -14.55 21.73
C VAL A 99 10.57 -15.61 22.11
N HIS A 100 11.42 -15.35 23.12
CA HIS A 100 12.39 -16.34 23.62
C HIS A 100 11.73 -17.57 24.26
N ALA A 101 10.48 -17.47 24.70
CA ALA A 101 9.71 -18.61 25.18
C ALA A 101 9.21 -19.54 24.05
N LEU A 102 9.29 -19.09 22.79
CA LEU A 102 8.90 -19.91 21.63
C LEU A 102 10.05 -20.85 21.22
N PRO A 103 9.78 -22.15 21.05
CA PRO A 103 10.83 -23.15 20.79
C PRO A 103 11.54 -22.98 19.44
N PHE A 104 10.99 -22.18 18.54
CA PHE A 104 11.52 -21.95 17.18
C PHE A 104 12.15 -20.56 16.99
N ALA A 105 12.16 -19.73 18.05
CA ALA A 105 12.66 -18.37 17.93
C ALA A 105 14.18 -18.33 17.96
N ALA A 106 14.80 -17.72 16.96
CA ALA A 106 16.20 -17.40 17.00
C ALA A 106 16.48 -16.38 18.10
N LYS A 107 17.54 -16.59 18.90
CA LYS A 107 17.98 -15.65 19.92
C LYS A 107 18.48 -14.37 19.27
N ALA A 108 17.63 -13.35 19.19
CA ALA A 108 17.98 -12.03 18.69
C ALA A 108 18.40 -11.13 19.85
N THR A 109 19.40 -10.28 19.63
CA THR A 109 19.73 -9.20 20.58
C THR A 109 18.69 -8.12 20.54
N LEU A 110 18.56 -7.32 21.63
CA LEU A 110 17.64 -6.20 21.73
C LEU A 110 17.76 -5.26 20.53
N VAL A 111 18.98 -4.87 20.17
CA VAL A 111 19.26 -3.98 19.03
C VAL A 111 18.81 -4.56 17.69
N GLN A 112 18.99 -5.86 17.49
CA GLN A 112 18.53 -6.52 16.26
C GLN A 112 17.03 -6.55 16.15
N TRP A 113 16.34 -6.77 17.27
CA TRP A 113 14.89 -6.74 17.36
C TRP A 113 14.34 -5.35 17.05
N GLU A 114 14.87 -4.32 17.70
CA GLU A 114 14.48 -2.93 17.47
C GLU A 114 14.70 -2.51 16.01
N LEU A 115 15.84 -2.89 15.41
CA LEU A 115 16.12 -2.60 14.02
C LEU A 115 15.10 -3.26 13.07
N LYS A 116 14.72 -4.50 13.32
CA LYS A 116 13.69 -5.19 12.52
C LYS A 116 12.33 -4.53 12.64
N LEU A 117 11.94 -4.12 13.84
CA LEU A 117 10.71 -3.36 14.07
C LEU A 117 10.75 -2.00 13.36
N LEU A 118 11.88 -1.30 13.43
CA LEU A 118 12.05 -0.01 12.73
C LEU A 118 11.88 -0.16 11.22
N VAL A 119 12.45 -1.21 10.61
CA VAL A 119 12.26 -1.50 9.18
C VAL A 119 10.79 -1.73 8.86
N LEU A 120 10.07 -2.48 9.70
CA LEU A 120 8.62 -2.68 9.54
C LEU A 120 7.86 -1.35 9.64
N VAL A 121 8.19 -0.51 10.62
CA VAL A 121 7.59 0.84 10.76
C VAL A 121 7.79 1.65 9.48
N VAL A 122 9.00 1.68 8.92
CA VAL A 122 9.30 2.41 7.67
C VAL A 122 8.45 1.88 6.51
N ILE A 123 8.32 0.55 6.38
CA ILE A 123 7.50 -0.09 5.34
C ILE A 123 6.04 0.32 5.49
N PHE A 124 5.47 0.24 6.69
CA PHE A 124 4.05 0.59 6.92
C PHE A 124 3.79 2.09 6.82
N VAL A 125 4.72 2.96 7.21
CA VAL A 125 4.65 4.41 6.96
C VAL A 125 4.61 4.68 5.45
N HIS A 126 5.49 4.04 4.67
CA HIS A 126 5.47 4.16 3.23
C HIS A 126 4.14 3.67 2.63
N ALA A 127 3.63 2.52 3.06
CA ALA A 127 2.34 1.99 2.64
C ALA A 127 1.18 2.95 2.96
N PHE A 128 1.16 3.53 4.18
CA PHE A 128 0.18 4.51 4.58
C PHE A 128 0.15 5.73 3.65
N PHE A 129 1.31 6.31 3.33
CA PHE A 129 1.38 7.43 2.39
C PHE A 129 0.92 7.04 0.98
N LYS A 130 1.21 5.82 0.53
CA LYS A 130 0.72 5.32 -0.77
C LYS A 130 -0.81 5.23 -0.80
N PHE A 131 -1.43 4.69 0.25
CA PHE A 131 -2.90 4.62 0.33
C PHE A 131 -3.52 6.01 0.46
N THR A 132 -2.96 6.90 1.27
CA THR A 132 -3.43 8.29 1.40
C THR A 132 -3.34 9.04 0.07
N TRP A 133 -2.25 8.84 -0.67
CA TRP A 133 -2.12 9.40 -2.01
C TRP A 133 -3.17 8.86 -2.98
N ALA A 134 -3.46 7.55 -2.94
CA ALA A 134 -4.50 6.95 -3.75
C ALA A 134 -5.90 7.52 -3.41
N LEU A 135 -6.22 7.69 -2.11
CA LEU A 135 -7.45 8.36 -1.66
C LEU A 135 -7.59 9.76 -2.24
N ARG A 136 -6.53 10.54 -2.21
CA ARG A 136 -6.51 11.89 -2.79
C ARG A 136 -6.83 11.86 -4.29
N GLN A 137 -6.27 10.91 -5.04
CA GLN A 137 -6.55 10.74 -6.46
C GLN A 137 -8.02 10.39 -6.73
N PHE A 138 -8.60 9.50 -5.95
CA PHE A 138 -10.02 9.16 -6.05
C PHE A 138 -10.92 10.34 -5.71
N ASN A 139 -10.56 11.18 -4.72
CA ASN A 139 -11.29 12.40 -4.41
C ASN A 139 -11.27 13.38 -5.60
N TYR A 140 -10.14 13.53 -6.29
CA TYR A 140 -10.09 14.33 -7.52
C TYR A 140 -11.00 13.75 -8.61
N CYS A 141 -11.04 12.42 -8.78
CA CYS A 141 -11.97 11.78 -9.72
C CYS A 141 -13.43 12.07 -9.35
N SER A 142 -13.78 12.10 -8.05
CA SER A 142 -15.14 12.45 -7.58
C SER A 142 -15.53 13.87 -7.99
N VAL A 143 -14.62 14.83 -7.80
CA VAL A 143 -14.83 16.23 -8.20
C VAL A 143 -15.01 16.34 -9.70
N LEU A 144 -14.18 15.65 -10.49
CA LEU A 144 -14.28 15.67 -11.97
C LEU A 144 -15.60 15.09 -12.47
N ILE A 145 -16.10 14.01 -11.86
CA ILE A 145 -17.41 13.42 -12.20
C ILE A 145 -18.54 14.40 -11.90
N GLY A 146 -18.47 15.10 -10.75
CA GLY A 146 -19.46 16.10 -10.37
C GLY A 146 -19.42 17.36 -11.24
N ALA A 147 -18.23 17.78 -11.68
CA ALA A 147 -18.02 18.97 -12.49
C ALA A 147 -18.25 18.73 -14.00
N ALA A 148 -18.37 17.46 -14.42
CA ALA A 148 -18.53 17.14 -15.84
C ALA A 148 -19.86 17.70 -16.38
N PRO A 149 -19.89 18.47 -17.51
CA PRO A 149 -21.08 19.05 -18.06
C PRO A 149 -22.12 17.97 -18.42
N MET A 150 -23.39 18.29 -18.29
CA MET A 150 -24.45 17.52 -18.93
C MET A 150 -24.42 17.86 -20.42
N GLN A 151 -24.67 16.85 -21.27
CA GLN A 151 -24.82 17.11 -22.68
C GLN A 151 -26.07 17.99 -22.84
N ALA A 152 -25.89 19.24 -23.23
CA ALA A 152 -27.02 20.08 -23.63
C ALA A 152 -27.62 19.47 -24.91
N ASP A 153 -28.91 19.25 -24.93
CA ASP A 153 -29.68 18.85 -26.11
C ASP A 153 -29.49 19.85 -27.26
#